data_994ba0b804c1e289bd3b1f5905a4270b
#
_entry.id   994ba0b804c1e289bd3b1f5905a4270b
#
_cell.length_a   1.000
_cell.length_b   1.000
_cell.length_c   1.000
_cell.angle_alpha   90.00
_cell.angle_beta   90.00
_cell.angle_gamma   90.00
#
_symmetry.space_group_name_H-M   'P 1'
#
loop_
_entity.id
_entity.type
_entity.pdbx_description
1 polymer ?
#
loop_
_entity_poly.entity_id
_entity_poly.type
_entity_poly.pdbx_seq_one_letter_code
_entity_poly.pdbx_strand_id
1 'polypeptide(L)'
;MYKRIVLKLSGEALAGERGFGLDADKVSEISKELAEIHELGVEIGLVVGGGNFFRGVAEQAKEMDRVGADNMGMLSTVINAIALQDALEQTNVQCRVMTAVFMNQIAEPYIRRRAVRHLEKGRVVIFAAGIGNPFFSTDTAASLRAMEIKADVLLKGTKVEGVYNADPKHVKDAVKYDVITYMDILKQGLKVMDLTAVSLCKDNNLPMIIFNMNRPGNIRRVVLGEKVGSLVTA
;
A
#
# COMPACT_ATOMS: atom_id res chain seq x y z
N MET A 1 0.90 2.10 -19.95
CA MET A 1 1.64 2.65 -18.78
C MET A 1 0.70 3.56 -18.00
N TYR A 2 0.62 3.39 -16.70
CA TYR A 2 -0.17 4.25 -15.81
C TYR A 2 0.57 5.56 -15.55
N LYS A 3 -0.18 6.66 -15.42
CA LYS A 3 0.39 8.00 -15.18
C LYS A 3 0.45 8.33 -13.68
N ARG A 4 -0.62 8.00 -12.93
CA ARG A 4 -0.70 8.21 -11.48
C ARG A 4 -1.15 6.94 -10.79
N ILE A 5 -0.36 6.48 -9.84
CA ILE A 5 -0.64 5.26 -9.10
C ILE A 5 -0.72 5.51 -7.60
N VAL A 6 -1.43 4.63 -6.89
CA VAL A 6 -1.20 4.42 -5.46
C VAL A 6 -0.65 3.02 -5.29
N LEU A 7 0.53 2.90 -4.68
CA LEU A 7 1.12 1.63 -4.29
C LEU A 7 0.92 1.40 -2.81
N LYS A 8 0.26 0.29 -2.45
CA LYS A 8 0.10 -0.15 -1.07
C LYS A 8 1.07 -1.26 -0.75
N LEU A 9 1.88 -1.05 0.28
CA LEU A 9 2.84 -2.01 0.80
C LEU A 9 2.43 -2.51 2.18
N SER A 10 2.69 -3.78 2.47
CA SER A 10 2.62 -4.29 3.85
C SER A 10 3.83 -3.79 4.64
N GLY A 11 3.65 -3.40 5.91
CA GLY A 11 4.79 -3.10 6.78
C GLY A 11 5.77 -4.28 6.91
N GLU A 12 5.27 -5.50 6.83
CA GLU A 12 6.11 -6.71 6.84
C GLU A 12 7.12 -6.77 5.69
N ALA A 13 6.84 -6.09 4.57
CA ALA A 13 7.78 -6.01 3.46
C ALA A 13 9.05 -5.22 3.83
N LEU A 14 8.93 -4.29 4.80
CA LEU A 14 10.05 -3.49 5.31
C LEU A 14 10.84 -4.18 6.41
N ALA A 15 10.31 -5.26 7.01
CA ALA A 15 10.96 -6.01 8.08
C ALA A 15 11.94 -7.09 7.58
N GLY A 16 11.91 -7.39 6.27
CA GLY A 16 12.71 -8.46 5.70
C GLY A 16 12.47 -9.82 6.37
N GLU A 17 13.53 -10.61 6.51
CA GLU A 17 13.47 -11.93 7.16
C GLU A 17 13.33 -11.83 8.68
N ARG A 18 13.68 -10.70 9.29
CA ARG A 18 13.58 -10.48 10.74
C ARG A 18 12.13 -10.51 11.23
N GLY A 19 11.16 -10.20 10.35
CA GLY A 19 9.73 -10.19 10.66
C GLY A 19 9.28 -9.08 11.61
N PHE A 20 10.20 -8.27 12.14
CA PHE A 20 9.94 -7.16 13.05
C PHE A 20 10.88 -5.97 12.76
N GLY A 21 10.37 -4.75 12.95
CA GLY A 21 11.13 -3.51 12.77
C GLY A 21 11.38 -3.17 11.30
N LEU A 22 12.51 -2.55 11.03
CA LEU A 22 12.97 -2.16 9.70
C LEU A 22 14.23 -2.93 9.33
N ASP A 23 14.26 -3.44 8.12
CA ASP A 23 15.43 -3.99 7.46
C ASP A 23 15.94 -2.96 6.45
N ALA A 24 17.16 -2.43 6.69
CA ALA A 24 17.72 -1.35 5.89
C ALA A 24 17.90 -1.76 4.42
N ASP A 25 18.27 -3.01 4.16
CA ASP A 25 18.47 -3.51 2.80
C ASP A 25 17.14 -3.59 2.06
N LYS A 26 16.06 -4.05 2.72
CA LYS A 26 14.72 -4.09 2.13
C LYS A 26 14.14 -2.69 1.89
N VAL A 27 14.34 -1.76 2.80
CA VAL A 27 13.94 -0.37 2.61
C VAL A 27 14.68 0.24 1.42
N SER A 28 15.99 0.00 1.30
CA SER A 28 16.81 0.46 0.17
C SER A 28 16.38 -0.19 -1.15
N GLU A 29 16.12 -1.50 -1.18
CA GLU A 29 15.66 -2.23 -2.37
C GLU A 29 14.34 -1.64 -2.90
N ILE A 30 13.35 -1.49 -2.03
CA ILE A 30 12.05 -0.91 -2.39
C ILE A 30 12.20 0.54 -2.88
N SER A 31 13.03 1.34 -2.23
CA SER A 31 13.25 2.74 -2.62
C SER A 31 13.92 2.86 -3.98
N LYS A 32 14.83 1.96 -4.34
CA LYS A 32 15.44 1.89 -5.68
C LYS A 32 14.40 1.54 -6.75
N GLU A 33 13.54 0.53 -6.53
CA GLU A 33 12.47 0.20 -7.48
C GLU A 33 11.49 1.37 -7.65
N LEU A 34 11.17 2.09 -6.56
CA LEU A 34 10.34 3.30 -6.62
C LEU A 34 11.02 4.44 -7.40
N ALA A 35 12.33 4.62 -7.25
CA ALA A 35 13.09 5.60 -8.02
C ALA A 35 13.08 5.28 -9.52
N GLU A 36 13.26 4.01 -9.90
CA GLU A 36 13.19 3.58 -11.30
C GLU A 36 11.84 3.91 -11.96
N ILE A 37 10.71 3.68 -11.26
CA ILE A 37 9.39 4.02 -11.82
C ILE A 37 9.11 5.53 -11.79
N HIS A 38 9.67 6.26 -10.82
CA HIS A 38 9.60 7.71 -10.78
C HIS A 38 10.34 8.35 -11.98
N GLU A 39 11.49 7.81 -12.39
CA GLU A 39 12.23 8.26 -13.59
C GLU A 39 11.44 8.10 -14.89
N LEU A 40 10.44 7.18 -14.92
CA LEU A 40 9.51 7.05 -16.04
C LEU A 40 8.46 8.17 -16.10
N GLY A 41 8.48 9.12 -15.16
CA GLY A 41 7.52 10.21 -15.06
C GLY A 41 6.18 9.81 -14.41
N VAL A 42 6.15 8.70 -13.67
CA VAL A 42 4.94 8.22 -12.96
C VAL A 42 4.76 8.99 -11.66
N GLU A 43 3.57 9.51 -11.43
CA GLU A 43 3.17 10.14 -10.17
C GLU A 43 2.81 9.06 -9.15
N ILE A 44 3.57 8.99 -8.03
CA ILE A 44 3.50 7.90 -7.07
C ILE A 44 2.94 8.39 -5.74
N GLY A 45 1.76 7.88 -5.36
CA GLY A 45 1.27 7.87 -3.99
C GLY A 45 1.64 6.53 -3.34
N LEU A 46 2.19 6.56 -2.13
CA LEU A 46 2.59 5.37 -1.39
C LEU A 46 1.80 5.27 -0.10
N VAL A 47 1.26 4.10 0.21
CA VAL A 47 0.65 3.76 1.49
C VAL A 47 1.35 2.55 2.07
N VAL A 48 1.84 2.65 3.29
CA VAL A 48 2.54 1.56 3.97
C VAL A 48 1.82 1.14 5.24
N GLY A 49 1.70 -0.17 5.45
CA GLY A 49 1.13 -0.72 6.69
C GLY A 49 2.12 -0.62 7.87
N GLY A 50 1.62 -0.79 9.10
CA GLY A 50 2.41 -0.75 10.34
C GLY A 50 2.70 -2.12 10.96
N GLY A 51 2.35 -3.21 10.27
CA GLY A 51 2.36 -4.58 10.83
C GLY A 51 3.73 -5.15 11.19
N ASN A 52 4.82 -4.49 10.81
CA ASN A 52 6.19 -4.82 11.22
C ASN A 52 6.55 -4.30 12.63
N PHE A 53 5.83 -3.31 13.15
CA PHE A 53 6.02 -2.81 14.52
C PHE A 53 4.89 -3.24 15.43
N PHE A 54 3.65 -3.15 14.97
CA PHE A 54 2.50 -3.44 15.78
C PHE A 54 1.37 -4.05 14.95
N ARG A 55 0.84 -5.18 15.45
CA ARG A 55 -0.36 -5.83 14.92
C ARG A 55 -1.45 -5.80 15.97
N GLY A 56 -2.49 -4.99 15.77
CA GLY A 56 -3.63 -4.90 16.67
C GLY A 56 -4.42 -6.22 16.86
N VAL A 57 -4.15 -7.23 16.01
CA VAL A 57 -4.74 -8.59 16.06
C VAL A 57 -3.80 -9.61 16.74
N ALA A 58 -2.56 -9.21 17.07
CA ALA A 58 -1.59 -10.10 17.72
C ALA A 58 -1.97 -10.39 19.17
N GLU A 59 -1.44 -11.49 19.71
CA GLU A 59 -1.67 -11.87 21.12
C GLU A 59 -1.35 -10.76 22.12
N GLN A 60 -0.36 -9.93 21.81
CA GLN A 60 0.03 -8.77 22.59
C GLN A 60 -1.04 -7.68 22.69
N ALA A 61 -2.01 -7.66 21.77
CA ALA A 61 -3.10 -6.68 21.73
C ALA A 61 -4.43 -7.22 22.26
N LYS A 62 -4.50 -8.50 22.67
CA LYS A 62 -5.76 -9.13 23.11
C LYS A 62 -6.36 -8.49 24.37
N GLU A 63 -5.51 -7.88 25.21
CA GLU A 63 -5.93 -7.19 26.44
C GLU A 63 -6.01 -5.66 26.26
N MET A 64 -5.65 -5.16 25.07
CA MET A 64 -5.66 -3.72 24.81
C MET A 64 -7.02 -3.28 24.26
N ASP A 65 -7.40 -2.05 24.63
CA ASP A 65 -8.50 -1.38 23.94
C ASP A 65 -8.21 -1.26 22.44
N ARG A 66 -9.21 -1.57 21.62
CA ARG A 66 -9.09 -1.56 20.15
C ARG A 66 -8.66 -0.20 19.61
N VAL A 67 -9.14 0.91 20.17
CA VAL A 67 -8.78 2.27 19.77
C VAL A 67 -7.30 2.53 20.03
N GLY A 68 -6.81 2.13 21.20
CA GLY A 68 -5.39 2.23 21.56
C GLY A 68 -4.50 1.42 20.61
N ALA A 69 -4.90 0.18 20.33
CA ALA A 69 -4.19 -0.70 19.41
C ALA A 69 -4.12 -0.14 17.98
N ASP A 70 -5.23 0.39 17.46
CA ASP A 70 -5.28 1.00 16.13
C ASP A 70 -4.46 2.29 16.06
N ASN A 71 -4.43 3.10 17.14
CA ASN A 71 -3.56 4.28 17.23
C ASN A 71 -2.08 3.89 17.16
N MET A 72 -1.66 2.84 17.85
CA MET A 72 -0.29 2.31 17.75
C MET A 72 0.02 1.84 16.32
N GLY A 73 -0.92 1.17 15.67
CA GLY A 73 -0.81 0.79 14.26
C GLY A 73 -0.65 2.01 13.33
N MET A 74 -1.40 3.08 13.55
CA MET A 74 -1.26 4.32 12.80
C MET A 74 0.11 4.96 13.00
N LEU A 75 0.62 5.05 14.22
CA LEU A 75 1.97 5.55 14.51
C LEU A 75 3.05 4.68 13.88
N SER A 76 2.88 3.37 13.86
CA SER A 76 3.79 2.43 13.17
C SER A 76 3.91 2.72 11.68
N THR A 77 2.82 3.13 11.02
CA THR A 77 2.86 3.54 9.61
C THR A 77 3.67 4.83 9.41
N VAL A 78 3.66 5.74 10.40
CA VAL A 78 4.46 6.97 10.35
C VAL A 78 5.95 6.66 10.42
N ILE A 79 6.36 5.75 11.31
CA ILE A 79 7.76 5.29 11.39
C ILE A 79 8.22 4.75 10.04
N ASN A 80 7.41 3.87 9.42
CA ASN A 80 7.70 3.30 8.11
C ASN A 80 7.78 4.37 7.01
N ALA A 81 6.88 5.35 7.04
CA ALA A 81 6.85 6.43 6.06
C ALA A 81 8.11 7.31 6.13
N ILE A 82 8.60 7.63 7.33
CA ILE A 82 9.83 8.40 7.54
C ILE A 82 11.05 7.62 7.02
N ALA A 83 11.13 6.31 7.31
CA ALA A 83 12.23 5.47 6.83
C ALA A 83 12.26 5.39 5.29
N LEU A 84 11.08 5.26 4.66
CA LEU A 84 10.98 5.27 3.19
C LEU A 84 11.28 6.65 2.59
N GLN A 85 10.92 7.73 3.29
CA GLN A 85 11.29 9.08 2.87
C GLN A 85 12.81 9.23 2.82
N ASP A 86 13.49 8.91 3.91
CA ASP A 86 14.96 9.02 4.00
C ASP A 86 15.63 8.21 2.89
N ALA A 87 15.22 6.95 2.71
CA ALA A 87 15.78 6.07 1.68
C ALA A 87 15.50 6.55 0.25
N LEU A 88 14.32 7.12 -0.04
CA LEU A 88 14.01 7.72 -1.35
C LEU A 88 14.84 8.98 -1.61
N GLU A 89 15.00 9.84 -0.61
CA GLU A 89 15.80 11.06 -0.75
C GLU A 89 17.29 10.73 -0.98
N GLN A 90 17.79 9.62 -0.44
CA GLN A 90 19.13 9.08 -0.77
C GLN A 90 19.26 8.65 -2.25
N THR A 91 18.16 8.35 -2.93
CA THR A 91 18.15 8.08 -4.39
C THR A 91 17.88 9.35 -5.24
N ASN A 92 17.97 10.54 -4.64
CA ASN A 92 17.65 11.82 -5.26
C ASN A 92 16.16 12.00 -5.67
N VAL A 93 15.27 11.19 -5.18
CA VAL A 93 13.82 11.33 -5.39
C VAL A 93 13.23 12.21 -4.30
N GLN A 94 12.70 13.38 -4.69
CA GLN A 94 12.00 14.24 -3.75
C GLN A 94 10.72 13.56 -3.26
N CYS A 95 10.52 13.52 -1.95
CA CYS A 95 9.31 12.94 -1.42
C CYS A 95 8.71 13.77 -0.26
N ARG A 96 7.44 13.51 0.06
CA ARG A 96 6.73 14.16 1.17
C ARG A 96 5.91 13.13 1.94
N VAL A 97 6.13 13.07 3.24
CA VAL A 97 5.23 12.33 4.13
C VAL A 97 4.06 13.23 4.51
N MET A 98 2.85 12.74 4.26
CA MET A 98 1.61 13.41 4.65
C MET A 98 0.81 12.50 5.58
N THR A 99 0.46 13.02 6.75
CA THR A 99 -0.21 12.24 7.81
C THR A 99 -1.66 12.67 8.02
N ALA A 100 -2.52 11.68 8.25
CA ALA A 100 -3.93 11.92 8.58
C ALA A 100 -4.14 12.36 10.04
N VAL A 101 -3.14 12.17 10.91
CA VAL A 101 -3.12 12.65 12.30
C VAL A 101 -2.18 13.85 12.40
N PHE A 102 -2.56 14.90 13.11
CA PHE A 102 -1.75 16.10 13.24
C PHE A 102 -0.46 15.83 14.03
N MET A 103 0.68 16.00 13.36
CA MET A 103 2.03 15.91 13.93
C MET A 103 3.00 16.81 13.14
N ASN A 104 2.71 18.10 13.09
CA ASN A 104 3.31 19.08 12.19
C ASN A 104 4.84 19.20 12.29
N GLN A 105 5.45 18.80 13.41
CA GLN A 105 6.92 18.78 13.57
C GLN A 105 7.58 17.59 12.83
N ILE A 106 6.81 16.58 12.44
CA ILE A 106 7.32 15.32 11.86
C ILE A 106 6.92 15.18 10.41
N ALA A 107 5.65 15.49 10.06
CA ALA A 107 5.10 15.28 8.73
C ALA A 107 4.06 16.35 8.39
N GLU A 108 3.84 16.56 7.09
CA GLU A 108 2.80 17.49 6.63
C GLU A 108 1.39 16.94 6.97
N PRO A 109 0.44 17.76 7.43
CA PRO A 109 -0.95 17.32 7.54
C PRO A 109 -1.51 17.03 6.14
N TYR A 110 -2.24 15.91 6.03
CA TYR A 110 -2.85 15.53 4.77
C TYR A 110 -3.92 16.53 4.35
N ILE A 111 -3.70 17.17 3.23
CA ILE A 111 -4.66 18.01 2.52
C ILE A 111 -4.63 17.59 1.06
N ARG A 112 -5.75 17.06 0.53
CA ARG A 112 -5.86 16.52 -0.83
C ARG A 112 -5.21 17.40 -1.90
N ARG A 113 -5.51 18.72 -1.90
CA ARG A 113 -4.96 19.64 -2.90
C ARG A 113 -3.43 19.77 -2.82
N ARG A 114 -2.86 19.69 -1.62
CA ARG A 114 -1.39 19.68 -1.43
C ARG A 114 -0.79 18.38 -1.94
N ALA A 115 -1.40 17.23 -1.63
CA ALA A 115 -0.95 15.94 -2.12
C ALA A 115 -0.90 15.91 -3.66
N VAL A 116 -1.99 16.32 -4.33
CA VAL A 116 -2.04 16.42 -5.79
C VAL A 116 -0.95 17.38 -6.31
N ARG A 117 -0.76 18.53 -5.66
CA ARG A 117 0.28 19.49 -6.08
C ARG A 117 1.69 18.94 -5.92
N HIS A 118 1.95 18.12 -4.91
CA HIS A 118 3.23 17.43 -4.77
C HIS A 118 3.47 16.44 -5.92
N LEU A 119 2.47 15.61 -6.24
CA LEU A 119 2.53 14.66 -7.34
C LEU A 119 2.78 15.36 -8.70
N GLU A 120 2.03 16.42 -8.99
CA GLU A 120 2.22 17.24 -10.20
C GLU A 120 3.61 17.89 -10.32
N LYS A 121 4.29 18.10 -9.19
CA LYS A 121 5.68 18.58 -9.13
C LYS A 121 6.72 17.45 -9.20
N GLY A 122 6.30 16.24 -9.53
CA GLY A 122 7.17 15.07 -9.60
C GLY A 122 7.71 14.63 -8.24
N ARG A 123 6.97 14.83 -7.14
CA ARG A 123 7.34 14.32 -5.82
C ARG A 123 6.57 13.05 -5.52
N VAL A 124 7.22 12.08 -4.91
CA VAL A 124 6.54 10.94 -4.30
C VAL A 124 5.80 11.42 -3.05
N VAL A 125 4.56 11.00 -2.85
CA VAL A 125 3.78 11.31 -1.65
C VAL A 125 3.55 10.04 -0.85
N ILE A 126 4.01 10.00 0.40
CA ILE A 126 3.81 8.87 1.31
C ILE A 126 2.69 9.25 2.27
N PHE A 127 1.58 8.51 2.20
CA PHE A 127 0.42 8.71 3.07
C PHE A 127 0.56 7.86 4.33
N ALA A 128 0.66 8.51 5.49
CA ALA A 128 0.85 7.89 6.78
C ALA A 128 -0.36 8.09 7.71
N ALA A 129 -0.40 7.33 8.79
CA ALA A 129 -1.48 7.30 9.79
C ALA A 129 -2.86 6.89 9.22
N GLY A 130 -2.87 6.07 8.17
CA GLY A 130 -4.10 5.52 7.60
C GLY A 130 -5.08 6.59 7.14
N ILE A 131 -6.32 6.52 7.62
CA ILE A 131 -7.33 7.57 7.43
C ILE A 131 -7.44 8.52 8.62
N GLY A 132 -6.66 8.30 9.68
CA GLY A 132 -6.68 9.10 10.92
C GLY A 132 -7.72 8.66 11.93
N ASN A 133 -8.42 7.55 11.70
CA ASN A 133 -9.45 7.01 12.59
C ASN A 133 -9.21 5.52 12.87
N PRO A 134 -9.45 5.07 14.11
CA PRO A 134 -9.48 3.65 14.45
C PRO A 134 -10.52 2.86 13.63
N PHE A 135 -10.45 1.55 13.68
CA PHE A 135 -11.33 0.58 13.01
C PHE A 135 -11.15 0.44 11.49
N PHE A 136 -10.28 1.22 10.88
CA PHE A 136 -10.00 1.14 9.44
C PHE A 136 -8.60 0.59 9.17
N SER A 137 -8.50 -0.22 8.13
CA SER A 137 -7.23 -0.79 7.71
C SER A 137 -6.43 0.15 6.81
N THR A 138 -5.16 -0.18 6.57
CA THR A 138 -4.34 0.50 5.56
C THR A 138 -4.79 0.19 4.12
N ASP A 139 -5.52 -0.90 3.88
CA ASP A 139 -6.14 -1.18 2.58
C ASP A 139 -7.26 -0.18 2.30
N THR A 140 -8.12 0.09 3.30
CA THR A 140 -9.14 1.16 3.22
C THR A 140 -8.50 2.52 2.99
N ALA A 141 -7.40 2.83 3.70
CA ALA A 141 -6.67 4.08 3.49
C ALA A 141 -6.13 4.20 2.06
N ALA A 142 -5.52 3.15 1.53
CA ALA A 142 -4.98 3.14 0.16
C ALA A 142 -6.08 3.36 -0.88
N SER A 143 -7.23 2.70 -0.72
CA SER A 143 -8.39 2.88 -1.59
C SER A 143 -8.90 4.32 -1.57
N LEU A 144 -9.06 4.90 -0.37
CA LEU A 144 -9.52 6.29 -0.21
C LEU A 144 -8.52 7.27 -0.85
N ARG A 145 -7.22 7.14 -0.56
CA ARG A 145 -6.19 8.04 -1.13
C ARG A 145 -6.12 7.93 -2.65
N ALA A 146 -6.24 6.73 -3.21
CA ALA A 146 -6.24 6.53 -4.66
C ALA A 146 -7.39 7.29 -5.35
N MET A 147 -8.60 7.24 -4.78
CA MET A 147 -9.74 8.00 -5.29
C MET A 147 -9.54 9.50 -5.14
N GLU A 148 -9.11 9.98 -3.96
CA GLU A 148 -8.93 11.39 -3.66
C GLU A 148 -7.92 12.07 -4.59
N ILE A 149 -6.81 11.39 -4.92
CA ILE A 149 -5.79 11.92 -5.83
C ILE A 149 -6.06 11.58 -7.30
N LYS A 150 -7.15 10.86 -7.59
CA LYS A 150 -7.51 10.39 -8.94
C LYS A 150 -6.40 9.52 -9.55
N ALA A 151 -5.99 8.50 -8.84
CA ALA A 151 -5.06 7.51 -9.36
C ALA A 151 -5.72 6.67 -10.47
N ASP A 152 -4.94 6.29 -11.47
CA ASP A 152 -5.39 5.42 -12.56
C ASP A 152 -5.62 3.99 -12.07
N VAL A 153 -4.87 3.58 -11.03
CA VAL A 153 -4.88 2.22 -10.48
C VAL A 153 -4.38 2.20 -9.03
N LEU A 154 -4.93 1.30 -8.24
CA LEU A 154 -4.41 0.91 -6.93
C LEU A 154 -3.57 -0.36 -7.10
N LEU A 155 -2.29 -0.29 -6.76
CA LEU A 155 -1.36 -1.42 -6.78
C LEU A 155 -1.21 -1.97 -5.37
N LYS A 156 -1.54 -3.25 -5.16
CA LYS A 156 -1.36 -3.93 -3.88
C LYS A 156 -0.20 -4.91 -3.97
N GLY A 157 0.93 -4.54 -3.38
CA GLY A 157 2.08 -5.43 -3.22
C GLY A 157 1.83 -6.47 -2.12
N THR A 158 1.98 -7.75 -2.47
CA THR A 158 1.77 -8.90 -1.57
C THR A 158 2.92 -9.90 -1.66
N LYS A 159 2.84 -10.99 -0.89
CA LYS A 159 3.77 -12.13 -0.97
C LYS A 159 3.30 -13.24 -1.91
N VAL A 160 2.11 -13.10 -2.52
CA VAL A 160 1.51 -14.08 -3.44
C VAL A 160 1.38 -13.49 -4.83
N GLU A 161 1.33 -14.35 -5.85
CA GLU A 161 1.35 -13.94 -7.26
C GLU A 161 0.10 -13.16 -7.72
N GLY A 162 -0.98 -13.19 -6.94
CA GLY A 162 -2.24 -12.53 -7.28
C GLY A 162 -3.41 -13.06 -6.46
N VAL A 163 -4.62 -12.98 -7.00
CA VAL A 163 -5.84 -13.51 -6.40
C VAL A 163 -6.02 -14.96 -6.83
N TYR A 164 -6.33 -15.83 -5.87
CA TYR A 164 -6.58 -17.25 -6.09
C TYR A 164 -7.99 -17.61 -5.63
N ASN A 165 -8.53 -18.68 -6.20
CA ASN A 165 -9.82 -19.27 -5.79
C ASN A 165 -9.77 -19.91 -4.40
N ALA A 166 -8.58 -20.25 -3.91
CA ALA A 166 -8.30 -20.77 -2.56
C ALA A 166 -6.90 -20.35 -2.14
N ASP A 167 -6.56 -20.49 -0.85
CA ASP A 167 -5.21 -20.14 -0.37
C ASP A 167 -4.16 -21.10 -0.96
N PRO A 168 -3.24 -20.62 -1.81
CA PRO A 168 -2.24 -21.49 -2.47
C PRO A 168 -1.23 -22.09 -1.50
N LYS A 169 -1.16 -21.61 -0.25
CA LYS A 169 -0.32 -22.22 0.79
C LYS A 169 -0.90 -23.50 1.35
N HIS A 170 -2.23 -23.64 1.29
CA HIS A 170 -2.98 -24.77 1.87
C HIS A 170 -3.59 -25.65 0.80
N VAL A 171 -3.88 -25.12 -0.39
CA VAL A 171 -4.53 -25.85 -1.51
C VAL A 171 -3.58 -25.89 -2.69
N LYS A 172 -3.05 -27.10 -3.01
CA LYS A 172 -2.07 -27.29 -4.10
C LYS A 172 -2.62 -26.94 -5.48
N ASP A 173 -3.92 -27.17 -5.69
CA ASP A 173 -4.60 -26.93 -6.97
C ASP A 173 -5.29 -25.56 -7.02
N ALA A 174 -4.85 -24.62 -6.18
CA ALA A 174 -5.35 -23.26 -6.21
C ALA A 174 -5.03 -22.59 -7.55
N VAL A 175 -6.05 -22.09 -8.23
CA VAL A 175 -5.93 -21.43 -9.53
C VAL A 175 -5.92 -19.91 -9.33
N LYS A 176 -4.92 -19.26 -9.94
CA LYS A 176 -4.81 -17.81 -9.95
C LYS A 176 -5.76 -17.22 -11.01
N TYR A 177 -6.46 -16.16 -10.64
CA TYR A 177 -7.21 -15.35 -11.59
C TYR A 177 -6.28 -14.31 -12.24
N ASP A 178 -6.29 -14.21 -13.55
CA ASP A 178 -5.64 -13.10 -14.26
C ASP A 178 -6.49 -11.83 -14.20
N VAL A 179 -7.81 -11.99 -14.33
CA VAL A 179 -8.81 -10.93 -14.17
C VAL A 179 -9.95 -11.46 -13.31
N ILE A 180 -10.44 -10.64 -12.37
CA ILE A 180 -11.59 -10.98 -11.52
C ILE A 180 -12.38 -9.70 -11.23
N THR A 181 -13.71 -9.81 -11.07
CA THR A 181 -14.51 -8.66 -10.69
C THR A 181 -14.58 -8.47 -9.16
N TYR A 182 -14.83 -7.24 -8.71
CA TYR A 182 -15.11 -6.98 -7.30
C TYR A 182 -16.31 -7.78 -6.80
N MET A 183 -17.32 -7.97 -7.64
CA MET A 183 -18.50 -8.77 -7.30
C MET A 183 -18.16 -10.24 -7.09
N ASP A 184 -17.25 -10.80 -7.91
CA ASP A 184 -16.83 -12.19 -7.73
C ASP A 184 -16.00 -12.37 -6.45
N ILE A 185 -15.15 -11.40 -6.12
CA ILE A 185 -14.42 -11.38 -4.84
C ILE A 185 -15.39 -11.42 -3.66
N LEU A 186 -16.43 -10.57 -3.68
CA LEU A 186 -17.45 -10.50 -2.63
C LEU A 186 -18.28 -11.80 -2.55
N LYS A 187 -18.77 -12.31 -3.69
CA LYS A 187 -19.57 -13.54 -3.75
C LYS A 187 -18.81 -14.76 -3.28
N GLN A 188 -17.53 -14.88 -3.63
CA GLN A 188 -16.68 -16.01 -3.27
C GLN A 188 -16.02 -15.84 -1.89
N GLY A 189 -16.18 -14.69 -1.23
CA GLY A 189 -15.57 -14.42 0.07
C GLY A 189 -14.04 -14.42 0.06
N LEU A 190 -13.42 -14.04 -1.06
CA LEU A 190 -11.97 -14.05 -1.21
C LEU A 190 -11.32 -12.96 -0.37
N LYS A 191 -10.34 -13.33 0.45
CA LYS A 191 -9.65 -12.43 1.40
C LYS A 191 -8.54 -11.64 0.70
N VAL A 192 -8.89 -10.79 -0.22
CA VAL A 192 -7.94 -9.97 -0.99
C VAL A 192 -7.59 -8.68 -0.26
N MET A 193 -8.63 -8.02 0.27
CA MET A 193 -8.60 -6.82 1.10
C MET A 193 -9.74 -6.88 2.11
N ASP A 194 -9.81 -5.90 3.03
CA ASP A 194 -11.03 -5.76 3.84
C ASP A 194 -12.22 -5.31 2.98
N LEU A 195 -13.42 -5.64 3.45
CA LEU A 195 -14.67 -5.40 2.69
C LEU A 195 -14.92 -3.92 2.42
N THR A 196 -14.50 -3.03 3.32
CA THR A 196 -14.65 -1.58 3.15
C THR A 196 -13.82 -1.11 1.95
N ALA A 197 -12.55 -1.55 1.86
CA ALA A 197 -11.68 -1.23 0.75
C ALA A 197 -12.21 -1.76 -0.58
N VAL A 198 -12.69 -3.02 -0.61
CA VAL A 198 -13.30 -3.64 -1.80
C VAL A 198 -14.53 -2.85 -2.26
N SER A 199 -15.43 -2.50 -1.34
CA SER A 199 -16.64 -1.73 -1.66
C SER A 199 -16.29 -0.33 -2.20
N LEU A 200 -15.35 0.37 -1.57
CA LEU A 200 -14.90 1.69 -2.03
C LEU A 200 -14.35 1.63 -3.46
N CYS A 201 -13.48 0.68 -3.77
CA CYS A 201 -12.91 0.53 -5.12
C CYS A 201 -14.00 0.18 -6.14
N LYS A 202 -14.91 -0.74 -5.80
CA LYS A 202 -16.03 -1.15 -6.66
C LYS A 202 -16.94 0.02 -7.01
N ASP A 203 -17.41 0.76 -5.98
CA ASP A 203 -18.41 1.82 -6.16
C ASP A 203 -17.84 3.03 -6.92
N ASN A 204 -16.52 3.17 -6.95
CA ASN A 204 -15.82 4.23 -7.70
C ASN A 204 -15.13 3.74 -8.97
N ASN A 205 -15.34 2.48 -9.37
CA ASN A 205 -14.71 1.86 -10.56
C ASN A 205 -13.19 2.02 -10.60
N LEU A 206 -12.53 2.03 -9.44
CA LEU A 206 -11.07 2.10 -9.35
C LEU A 206 -10.48 0.70 -9.65
N PRO A 207 -9.70 0.51 -10.72
CA PRO A 207 -9.04 -0.76 -10.95
C PRO A 207 -7.95 -1.01 -9.91
N MET A 208 -7.77 -2.28 -9.54
CA MET A 208 -6.72 -2.69 -8.62
C MET A 208 -5.91 -3.85 -9.21
N ILE A 209 -4.60 -3.83 -9.01
CA ILE A 209 -3.73 -4.95 -9.36
C ILE A 209 -3.09 -5.49 -8.09
N ILE A 210 -3.22 -6.81 -7.90
CA ILE A 210 -2.62 -7.54 -6.78
C ILE A 210 -1.49 -8.38 -7.33
N PHE A 211 -0.29 -8.20 -6.83
CA PHE A 211 0.90 -8.83 -7.38
C PHE A 211 1.95 -9.15 -6.32
N ASN A 212 2.86 -10.06 -6.65
CA ASN A 212 3.98 -10.41 -5.79
C ASN A 212 5.09 -9.36 -5.91
N MET A 213 5.28 -8.56 -4.85
CA MET A 213 6.33 -7.56 -4.79
C MET A 213 7.71 -8.10 -4.42
N ASN A 214 7.80 -9.35 -3.93
CA ASN A 214 9.09 -9.99 -3.60
C ASN A 214 9.86 -10.45 -4.85
N ARG A 215 9.26 -10.34 -6.03
CA ARG A 215 9.96 -10.56 -7.30
C ARG A 215 10.51 -9.24 -7.79
N PRO A 216 11.84 -9.07 -7.84
CA PRO A 216 12.47 -7.84 -8.32
C PRO A 216 11.93 -7.40 -9.69
N GLY A 217 11.69 -6.11 -9.84
CA GLY A 217 11.19 -5.52 -11.08
C GLY A 217 9.68 -5.67 -11.31
N ASN A 218 8.94 -6.39 -10.46
CA ASN A 218 7.50 -6.54 -10.65
C ASN A 218 6.73 -5.23 -10.50
N ILE A 219 7.17 -4.32 -9.63
CA ILE A 219 6.54 -2.99 -9.49
C ILE A 219 6.63 -2.26 -10.83
N ARG A 220 7.81 -2.23 -11.44
CA ARG A 220 8.04 -1.60 -12.76
C ARG A 220 7.20 -2.23 -13.86
N ARG A 221 7.16 -3.56 -13.94
CA ARG A 221 6.38 -4.30 -14.94
C ARG A 221 4.90 -4.00 -14.86
N VAL A 222 4.33 -3.99 -13.65
CA VAL A 222 2.91 -3.64 -13.42
C VAL A 222 2.64 -2.21 -13.87
N VAL A 223 3.49 -1.27 -13.52
CA VAL A 223 3.34 0.16 -13.90
C VAL A 223 3.40 0.35 -15.43
N LEU A 224 4.22 -0.42 -16.12
CA LEU A 224 4.27 -0.44 -17.58
C LEU A 224 3.04 -1.07 -18.25
N GLY A 225 2.17 -1.71 -17.47
CA GLY A 225 0.94 -2.35 -17.96
C GLY A 225 1.14 -3.80 -18.41
N GLU A 226 2.25 -4.44 -18.00
CA GLU A 226 2.44 -5.86 -18.23
C GLU A 226 1.42 -6.68 -17.40
N LYS A 227 1.06 -7.86 -17.92
CA LYS A 227 0.15 -8.79 -17.22
C LYS A 227 0.88 -9.50 -16.08
N VAL A 228 1.08 -8.78 -14.99
CA VAL A 228 1.66 -9.28 -13.74
C VAL A 228 0.59 -9.24 -12.65
N GLY A 229 0.46 -10.35 -11.92
CA GLY A 229 -0.53 -10.40 -10.85
C GLY A 229 -1.95 -10.71 -11.33
N SER A 230 -2.92 -10.15 -10.61
CA SER A 230 -4.35 -10.25 -10.91
C SER A 230 -4.95 -8.85 -10.99
N LEU A 231 -5.64 -8.58 -12.08
CA LEU A 231 -6.40 -7.34 -12.27
C LEU A 231 -7.81 -7.53 -11.68
N VAL A 232 -8.19 -6.62 -10.76
CA VAL A 232 -9.54 -6.53 -10.19
C VAL A 232 -10.25 -5.31 -10.79
N THR A 233 -11.44 -5.53 -11.33
CA THR A 233 -12.24 -4.48 -11.98
C THR A 233 -13.69 -4.47 -11.47
N ALA A 234 -14.49 -3.51 -11.96
CA ALA A 234 -15.93 -3.47 -11.74
C ALA A 234 -16.65 -4.62 -12.48
#